data_067db92aaa7aae8b8fcc94abaebbad96
#
_entry.id   067db92aaa7aae8b8fcc94abaebbad96
#
_cell.length_a   1.000
_cell.length_b   1.000
_cell.length_c   1.000
_cell.angle_alpha   90.00
_cell.angle_beta   90.00
_cell.angle_gamma   90.00
#
_symmetry.space_group_name_H-M   'P 1'
#
loop_
_entity.id
_entity.type
_entity.pdbx_description
1 polymer ?
#
loop_
_entity_poly.entity_id
_entity_poly.type
_entity_poly.pdbx_seq_one_letter_code
_entity_poly.pdbx_strand_id
1 'polypeptide(L)'
;GLGAAAYSPAKYGILTEMLPPSQLVKANGWIEGLTIASIILGILLGGQLVGHVMSSKLLAFDFPLIDTGIDTAPEAAISVLIFVYMLAAWFNLRIPLTGVEMRPLPKNPLELVPDFWICNSRLWRDKLGQISLATTTLFWGVSGNLRYIILAWSAAALGYSTTQASSLGGVVAIGTAVGAIVASMRMRLDVATEVIPMGTLM
;
A
#
# COMPACT_ATOMS: atom_id res chain seq x y z
N GLY A 1 -1.08 -4.31 9.70
CA GLY A 1 -2.49 -4.62 9.66
C GLY A 1 -3.40 -3.46 10.02
N LEU A 2 -3.88 -3.39 11.26
CA LEU A 2 -4.92 -2.43 11.70
C LEU A 2 -4.53 -0.96 11.47
N GLY A 3 -3.30 -0.58 11.81
CA GLY A 3 -2.80 0.79 11.59
C GLY A 3 -2.82 1.22 10.12
N ALA A 4 -2.44 0.34 9.21
CA ALA A 4 -2.48 0.62 7.77
C ALA A 4 -3.92 0.78 7.26
N ALA A 5 -4.85 -0.04 7.77
CA ALA A 5 -6.27 0.06 7.43
C ALA A 5 -6.90 1.37 7.92
N ALA A 6 -6.51 1.84 9.10
CA ALA A 6 -6.97 3.13 9.64
C ALA A 6 -6.32 4.34 8.92
N TYR A 7 -5.06 4.22 8.52
CA TYR A 7 -4.32 5.28 7.83
C TYR A 7 -4.80 5.50 6.38
N SER A 8 -5.18 4.44 5.67
CA SER A 8 -5.52 4.49 4.25
C SER A 8 -6.64 5.48 3.91
N PRO A 9 -7.80 5.50 4.60
CA PRO A 9 -8.84 6.49 4.35
C PRO A 9 -8.38 7.93 4.57
N ALA A 10 -7.55 8.18 5.61
CA ALA A 10 -7.02 9.50 5.88
C ALA A 10 -6.06 9.98 4.79
N LYS A 11 -5.22 9.07 4.26
CA LYS A 11 -4.28 9.35 3.15
C LYS A 11 -4.99 9.84 1.89
N TYR A 12 -6.12 9.23 1.54
CA TYR A 12 -6.88 9.64 0.34
C TYR A 12 -7.83 10.80 0.63
N GLY A 13 -8.42 10.85 1.82
CA GLY A 13 -9.32 11.91 2.24
C GLY A 13 -8.68 13.29 2.24
N ILE A 14 -7.46 13.41 2.76
CA ILE A 14 -6.73 14.67 2.82
C ILE A 14 -6.50 15.32 1.45
N LEU A 15 -6.44 14.54 0.38
CA LEU A 15 -6.26 15.08 -0.97
C LEU A 15 -7.45 15.94 -1.40
N THR A 16 -8.66 15.52 -1.05
CA THR A 16 -9.88 16.25 -1.39
C THR A 16 -10.02 17.55 -0.61
N GLU A 17 -9.35 17.65 0.53
CA GLU A 17 -9.29 18.86 1.34
C GLU A 17 -8.21 19.84 0.87
N MET A 18 -7.09 19.33 0.38
CA MET A 18 -5.92 20.14 -0.01
C MET A 18 -5.92 20.57 -1.47
N LEU A 19 -6.63 19.85 -2.36
CA LEU A 19 -6.52 20.05 -3.79
C LEU A 19 -7.89 20.30 -4.45
N PRO A 20 -7.94 21.18 -5.47
CA PRO A 20 -9.14 21.36 -6.26
C PRO A 20 -9.48 20.11 -7.09
N PRO A 21 -10.76 19.87 -7.42
CA PRO A 21 -11.19 18.68 -8.15
C PRO A 21 -10.43 18.39 -9.44
N SER A 22 -9.98 19.42 -10.15
CA SER A 22 -9.21 19.31 -11.39
C SER A 22 -7.83 18.67 -11.21
N GLN A 23 -7.27 18.69 -10.00
CA GLN A 23 -5.95 18.14 -9.70
C GLN A 23 -6.01 16.77 -9.00
N LEU A 24 -7.18 16.33 -8.55
CA LEU A 24 -7.33 15.08 -7.79
C LEU A 24 -6.87 13.84 -8.56
N VAL A 25 -7.18 13.77 -9.86
CA VAL A 25 -6.76 12.64 -10.72
C VAL A 25 -5.25 12.54 -10.79
N LYS A 26 -4.58 13.68 -11.00
CA LYS A 26 -3.12 13.75 -11.06
C LYS A 26 -2.48 13.40 -9.71
N ALA A 27 -3.03 13.91 -8.62
CA ALA A 27 -2.54 13.63 -7.27
C ALA A 27 -2.71 12.16 -6.89
N ASN A 28 -3.86 11.56 -7.19
CA ASN A 28 -4.08 10.14 -6.98
C ASN A 28 -3.11 9.29 -7.81
N GLY A 29 -2.86 9.64 -9.07
CA GLY A 29 -1.88 8.96 -9.90
C GLY A 29 -0.46 9.01 -9.31
N TRP A 30 -0.04 10.15 -8.75
CA TRP A 30 1.24 10.26 -8.06
C TRP A 30 1.30 9.42 -6.78
N ILE A 31 0.24 9.42 -5.97
CA ILE A 31 0.18 8.63 -4.74
C ILE A 31 0.23 7.13 -5.06
N GLU A 32 -0.51 6.68 -6.06
CA GLU A 32 -0.45 5.29 -6.49
C GLU A 32 0.92 4.92 -7.07
N GLY A 33 1.50 5.78 -7.91
CA GLY A 33 2.85 5.57 -8.43
C GLY A 33 3.90 5.44 -7.33
N LEU A 34 3.87 6.33 -6.33
CA LEU A 34 4.76 6.26 -5.17
C LEU A 34 4.48 5.03 -4.31
N THR A 35 3.22 4.63 -4.16
CA THR A 35 2.84 3.42 -3.43
C THR A 35 3.44 2.18 -4.09
N ILE A 36 3.32 2.07 -5.42
CA ILE A 36 3.90 0.95 -6.18
C ILE A 36 5.43 0.96 -6.11
N ALA A 37 6.05 2.14 -6.28
CA ALA A 37 7.50 2.28 -6.14
C ALA A 37 7.98 1.85 -4.75
N SER A 38 7.26 2.23 -3.70
CA SER A 38 7.54 1.82 -2.32
C SER A 38 7.38 0.31 -2.11
N ILE A 39 6.40 -0.31 -2.76
CA ILE A 39 6.24 -1.77 -2.72
C ILE A 39 7.44 -2.48 -3.37
N ILE A 40 7.88 -2.01 -4.54
CA ILE A 40 9.05 -2.56 -5.23
C ILE A 40 10.31 -2.43 -4.37
N LEU A 41 10.56 -1.22 -3.87
CA LEU A 41 11.69 -0.95 -2.98
C LEU A 41 11.62 -1.80 -1.71
N GLY A 42 10.42 -1.92 -1.12
CA GLY A 42 10.20 -2.74 0.09
C GLY A 42 10.50 -4.22 -0.14
N ILE A 43 10.12 -4.78 -1.29
CA ILE A 43 10.43 -6.17 -1.65
C ILE A 43 11.94 -6.36 -1.82
N LEU A 44 12.60 -5.46 -2.55
CA LEU A 44 14.03 -5.53 -2.80
C LEU A 44 14.84 -5.35 -1.50
N LEU A 45 14.53 -4.32 -0.73
CA LEU A 45 15.21 -4.04 0.54
C LEU A 45 14.93 -5.12 1.58
N GLY A 46 13.70 -5.60 1.68
CA GLY A 46 13.33 -6.69 2.60
C GLY A 46 14.09 -7.98 2.29
N GLY A 47 14.20 -8.34 1.00
CA GLY A 47 15.02 -9.48 0.57
C GLY A 47 16.50 -9.31 0.93
N GLN A 48 17.05 -8.11 0.81
CA GLN A 48 18.43 -7.80 1.16
C GLN A 48 18.66 -7.81 2.68
N LEU A 49 17.74 -7.26 3.46
CA LEU A 49 17.84 -7.19 4.93
C LEU A 49 17.93 -8.57 5.59
N VAL A 50 17.20 -9.55 5.04
CA VAL A 50 17.23 -10.94 5.52
C VAL A 50 18.38 -11.74 4.90
N GLY A 51 19.03 -11.20 3.85
CA GLY A 51 20.17 -11.82 3.16
C GLY A 51 21.40 -11.90 4.06
N HIS A 52 22.19 -12.97 3.93
CA HIS A 52 23.34 -13.29 4.77
C HIS A 52 24.36 -12.15 4.93
N VAL A 53 24.62 -11.39 3.88
CA VAL A 53 25.63 -10.31 3.87
C VAL A 53 25.17 -9.10 4.68
N MET A 54 23.91 -8.73 4.58
CA MET A 54 23.37 -7.57 5.28
C MET A 54 23.06 -7.91 6.75
N SER A 55 22.52 -9.09 7.00
CA SER A 55 22.23 -9.53 8.37
C SER A 55 23.50 -9.64 9.21
N SER A 56 24.60 -10.17 8.67
CA SER A 56 25.87 -10.23 9.40
C SER A 56 26.44 -8.86 9.73
N LYS A 57 26.24 -7.86 8.85
CA LYS A 57 26.67 -6.48 9.12
C LYS A 57 25.78 -5.78 10.15
N LEU A 58 24.47 -6.03 10.10
CA LEU A 58 23.52 -5.48 11.06
C LEU A 58 23.72 -6.07 12.47
N LEU A 59 23.98 -7.38 12.54
CA LEU A 59 24.26 -8.06 13.81
C LEU A 59 25.65 -7.69 14.37
N ALA A 60 26.61 -7.34 13.50
CA ALA A 60 27.93 -6.84 13.93
C ALA A 60 27.88 -5.37 14.41
N PHE A 61 26.76 -4.68 14.23
CA PHE A 61 26.56 -3.31 14.69
C PHE A 61 26.06 -3.34 16.14
N ASP A 62 26.96 -3.70 17.04
CA ASP A 62 26.71 -3.66 18.48
C ASP A 62 26.88 -2.24 19.00
N PHE A 63 25.88 -1.72 19.67
CA PHE A 63 26.03 -0.48 20.44
C PHE A 63 26.88 -0.78 21.67
N PRO A 64 28.05 -0.13 21.85
CA PRO A 64 29.02 -0.51 22.86
C PRO A 64 28.59 -0.38 24.33
N LEU A 65 27.32 -0.07 24.59
CA LEU A 65 26.77 0.13 25.95
C LEU A 65 25.34 -0.42 26.15
N ILE A 66 24.72 -0.96 25.10
CA ILE A 66 23.32 -1.42 25.19
C ILE A 66 23.26 -2.79 24.51
N ASP A 67 23.02 -3.82 25.32
CA ASP A 67 22.61 -5.12 24.81
C ASP A 67 21.21 -4.95 24.19
N THR A 68 21.16 -4.92 22.85
CA THR A 68 19.91 -4.68 22.12
C THR A 68 19.02 -5.91 22.05
N GLY A 69 19.53 -7.09 22.44
CA GLY A 69 18.84 -8.38 22.33
C GLY A 69 18.47 -8.73 20.88
N ILE A 70 19.21 -8.18 19.90
CA ILE A 70 19.01 -8.44 18.46
C ILE A 70 20.02 -9.51 18.04
N ASP A 71 19.62 -10.77 18.15
CA ASP A 71 20.51 -11.92 17.91
C ASP A 71 20.26 -12.58 16.54
N THR A 72 19.14 -12.27 15.89
CA THR A 72 18.75 -12.91 14.65
C THR A 72 18.54 -11.92 13.49
N ALA A 73 18.74 -12.39 12.26
CA ALA A 73 18.52 -11.60 11.04
C ALA A 73 17.11 -11.02 10.93
N PRO A 74 16.03 -11.75 11.27
CA PRO A 74 14.68 -11.18 11.29
C PRO A 74 14.51 -10.07 12.31
N GLU A 75 15.09 -10.16 13.49
CA GLU A 75 15.03 -9.12 14.53
C GLU A 75 15.72 -7.84 14.07
N ALA A 76 16.90 -7.97 13.47
CA ALA A 76 17.61 -6.85 12.87
C ALA A 76 16.79 -6.19 11.75
N ALA A 77 16.15 -6.98 10.89
CA ALA A 77 15.28 -6.45 9.84
C ALA A 77 14.05 -5.73 10.42
N ILE A 78 13.43 -6.26 11.47
CA ILE A 78 12.29 -5.63 12.17
C ILE A 78 12.71 -4.30 12.80
N SER A 79 13.90 -4.23 13.38
CA SER A 79 14.45 -2.99 13.98
C SER A 79 14.62 -1.89 12.94
N VAL A 80 15.11 -2.23 11.75
CA VAL A 80 15.18 -1.29 10.61
C VAL A 80 13.77 -0.84 10.20
N LEU A 81 12.80 -1.75 10.14
CA LEU A 81 11.40 -1.40 9.81
C LEU A 81 10.79 -0.47 10.86
N ILE A 82 11.03 -0.71 12.15
CA ILE A 82 10.57 0.18 13.23
C ILE A 82 11.15 1.58 13.04
N PHE A 83 12.45 1.68 12.73
CA PHE A 83 13.08 2.98 12.46
C PHE A 83 12.44 3.69 11.26
N VAL A 84 12.18 2.98 10.17
CA VAL A 84 11.49 3.54 8.98
C VAL A 84 10.07 4.01 9.33
N TYR A 85 9.34 3.25 10.16
CA TYR A 85 8.01 3.66 10.63
C TYR A 85 8.06 4.89 11.54
N MET A 86 9.05 5.00 12.41
CA MET A 86 9.25 6.20 13.24
C MET A 86 9.56 7.42 12.37
N LEU A 87 10.41 7.26 11.35
CA LEU A 87 10.70 8.31 10.39
C LEU A 87 9.45 8.73 9.60
N ALA A 88 8.65 7.77 9.16
CA ALA A 88 7.37 8.04 8.49
C ALA A 88 6.38 8.77 9.40
N ALA A 89 6.28 8.37 10.66
CA ALA A 89 5.46 9.05 11.67
C ALA A 89 5.92 10.50 11.88
N TRP A 90 7.24 10.73 11.95
CA TRP A 90 7.79 12.08 12.06
C TRP A 90 7.46 12.96 10.85
N PHE A 91 7.51 12.42 9.62
CA PHE A 91 7.06 13.15 8.43
C PHE A 91 5.56 13.45 8.47
N ASN A 92 4.73 12.52 8.96
CA ASN A 92 3.30 12.75 9.10
C ASN A 92 2.97 13.92 10.05
N LEU A 93 3.80 14.15 11.09
CA LEU A 93 3.64 15.33 11.97
C LEU A 93 3.90 16.66 11.25
N ARG A 94 4.50 16.64 10.05
CA ARG A 94 4.76 17.82 9.23
C ARG A 94 3.60 18.15 8.27
N ILE A 95 2.55 17.35 8.23
CA ILE A 95 1.38 17.61 7.39
C ILE A 95 0.69 18.89 7.91
N PRO A 96 0.48 19.90 7.06
CA PRO A 96 -0.16 21.14 7.46
C PRO A 96 -1.64 20.90 7.80
N LEU A 97 -2.17 21.75 8.69
CA LEU A 97 -3.60 21.76 8.97
C LEU A 97 -4.36 22.21 7.73
N THR A 98 -5.36 21.48 7.31
CA THR A 98 -6.17 21.76 6.11
C THR A 98 -7.16 22.92 6.32
N GLY A 99 -7.35 23.35 7.56
CA GLY A 99 -8.32 24.41 7.90
C GLY A 99 -9.78 23.98 7.82
N VAL A 100 -10.05 22.72 7.52
CA VAL A 100 -11.39 22.13 7.52
C VAL A 100 -11.82 21.85 8.96
N GLU A 101 -13.03 22.27 9.34
CA GLU A 101 -13.59 21.94 10.64
C GLU A 101 -13.76 20.43 10.78
N MET A 102 -12.96 19.83 11.67
CA MET A 102 -13.05 18.40 11.91
C MET A 102 -14.28 18.11 12.78
N ARG A 103 -15.11 17.16 12.32
CA ARG A 103 -16.20 16.64 13.15
C ARG A 103 -15.59 15.97 14.39
N PRO A 104 -16.01 16.34 15.60
CA PRO A 104 -15.49 15.71 16.80
C PRO A 104 -15.78 14.22 16.80
N LEU A 105 -14.77 13.41 17.13
CA LEU A 105 -14.94 11.97 17.25
C LEU A 105 -15.89 11.65 18.40
N PRO A 106 -16.86 10.76 18.23
CA PRO A 106 -17.72 10.32 19.31
C PRO A 106 -16.88 9.64 20.40
N LYS A 107 -17.29 9.78 21.64
CA LYS A 107 -16.60 9.18 22.79
C LYS A 107 -16.58 7.65 22.71
N ASN A 108 -17.58 7.07 22.12
CA ASN A 108 -17.68 5.63 21.90
C ASN A 108 -17.42 5.30 20.41
N PRO A 109 -16.34 4.58 20.06
CA PRO A 109 -16.04 4.23 18.68
C PRO A 109 -17.12 3.37 18.00
N LEU A 110 -17.97 2.69 18.76
CA LEU A 110 -19.10 1.92 18.22
C LEU A 110 -20.17 2.80 17.56
N GLU A 111 -20.24 4.08 17.92
CA GLU A 111 -21.16 5.04 17.30
C GLU A 111 -20.77 5.37 15.85
N LEU A 112 -19.56 5.05 15.42
CA LEU A 112 -19.11 5.18 14.02
C LEU A 112 -19.63 4.06 13.12
N VAL A 113 -20.05 2.93 13.68
CA VAL A 113 -20.51 1.77 12.91
C VAL A 113 -21.79 2.07 12.11
N PRO A 114 -22.82 2.70 12.69
CA PRO A 114 -24.01 3.14 11.93
C PRO A 114 -23.65 4.12 10.80
N ASP A 115 -22.80 5.11 11.05
CA ASP A 115 -22.39 6.08 10.05
C ASP A 115 -21.66 5.39 8.88
N PHE A 116 -20.75 4.47 9.19
CA PHE A 116 -20.07 3.64 8.20
C PHE A 116 -21.07 2.81 7.38
N TRP A 117 -22.04 2.18 8.04
CA TRP A 117 -23.07 1.38 7.36
C TRP A 117 -23.93 2.22 6.42
N ILE A 118 -24.31 3.43 6.85
CA ILE A 118 -25.07 4.37 6.03
C ILE A 118 -24.29 4.79 4.79
N CYS A 119 -22.99 5.15 4.96
CA CYS A 119 -22.12 5.52 3.85
C CYS A 119 -21.94 4.35 2.87
N ASN A 120 -21.64 3.16 3.38
CA ASN A 120 -21.49 1.96 2.56
C ASN A 120 -22.78 1.60 1.81
N SER A 121 -23.92 1.66 2.49
CA SER A 121 -25.23 1.40 1.89
C SER A 121 -25.57 2.40 0.79
N ARG A 122 -25.20 3.68 0.93
CA ARG A 122 -25.37 4.70 -0.12
C ARG A 122 -24.50 4.39 -1.34
N LEU A 123 -23.24 4.01 -1.15
CA LEU A 123 -22.35 3.60 -2.24
C LEU A 123 -22.88 2.37 -2.99
N TRP A 124 -23.45 1.39 -2.28
CA TRP A 124 -24.06 0.22 -2.89
C TRP A 124 -25.39 0.51 -3.60
N ARG A 125 -26.05 1.62 -3.34
CA ARG A 125 -27.25 2.04 -4.06
C ARG A 125 -26.92 2.87 -5.29
N ASP A 126 -25.78 3.50 -5.33
CA ASP A 126 -25.28 4.22 -6.50
C ASP A 126 -24.57 3.28 -7.48
N LYS A 127 -24.95 3.34 -8.76
CA LYS A 127 -24.41 2.46 -9.80
C LYS A 127 -22.90 2.62 -10.00
N LEU A 128 -22.39 3.84 -9.94
CA LEU A 128 -20.96 4.12 -10.03
C LEU A 128 -20.22 3.65 -8.75
N GLY A 129 -20.85 3.82 -7.60
CA GLY A 129 -20.36 3.31 -6.32
C GLY A 129 -20.21 1.78 -6.33
N GLN A 130 -21.22 1.06 -6.85
CA GLN A 130 -21.16 -0.40 -7.01
C GLN A 130 -19.99 -0.84 -7.86
N ILE A 131 -19.82 -0.22 -9.04
CA ILE A 131 -18.73 -0.55 -9.97
C ILE A 131 -17.37 -0.29 -9.30
N SER A 132 -17.22 0.86 -8.66
CA SER A 132 -15.99 1.24 -7.99
C SER A 132 -15.63 0.27 -6.85
N LEU A 133 -16.58 -0.03 -5.96
CA LEU A 133 -16.39 -0.96 -4.84
C LEU A 133 -16.06 -2.38 -5.33
N ALA A 134 -16.85 -2.89 -6.28
CA ALA A 134 -16.65 -4.23 -6.81
C ALA A 134 -15.29 -4.36 -7.50
N THR A 135 -14.94 -3.42 -8.39
CA THR A 135 -13.67 -3.44 -9.11
C THR A 135 -12.48 -3.34 -8.19
N THR A 136 -12.51 -2.42 -7.23
CA THR A 136 -11.42 -2.23 -6.26
C THR A 136 -11.25 -3.46 -5.36
N THR A 137 -12.36 -3.99 -4.84
CA THR A 137 -12.33 -5.17 -3.97
C THR A 137 -11.83 -6.40 -4.71
N LEU A 138 -12.31 -6.65 -5.93
CA LEU A 138 -11.85 -7.77 -6.75
C LEU A 138 -10.39 -7.61 -7.13
N PHE A 139 -9.95 -6.44 -7.56
CA PHE A 139 -8.56 -6.16 -7.92
C PHE A 139 -7.61 -6.47 -6.74
N TRP A 140 -7.87 -5.94 -5.58
CA TRP A 140 -7.02 -6.17 -4.40
C TRP A 140 -7.12 -7.60 -3.88
N GLY A 141 -8.31 -8.19 -3.90
CA GLY A 141 -8.54 -9.57 -3.50
C GLY A 141 -7.78 -10.56 -4.39
N VAL A 142 -7.90 -10.42 -5.71
CA VAL A 142 -7.18 -11.27 -6.67
C VAL A 142 -5.67 -11.04 -6.60
N SER A 143 -5.22 -9.78 -6.58
CA SER A 143 -3.80 -9.44 -6.52
C SER A 143 -3.13 -9.96 -5.26
N GLY A 144 -3.80 -9.90 -4.10
CA GLY A 144 -3.30 -10.43 -2.85
C GLY A 144 -3.14 -11.96 -2.90
N ASN A 145 -4.16 -12.68 -3.36
CA ASN A 145 -4.11 -14.13 -3.48
C ASN A 145 -3.07 -14.59 -4.53
N LEU A 146 -3.02 -13.92 -5.68
CA LEU A 146 -2.08 -14.24 -6.74
C LEU A 146 -0.62 -14.16 -6.27
N ARG A 147 -0.29 -13.19 -5.40
CA ARG A 147 1.05 -13.07 -4.81
C ARG A 147 1.44 -14.33 -4.04
N TYR A 148 0.55 -14.87 -3.20
CA TYR A 148 0.82 -16.10 -2.45
C TYR A 148 0.89 -17.33 -3.37
N ILE A 149 0.03 -17.39 -4.38
CA ILE A 149 0.02 -18.48 -5.36
C ILE A 149 1.35 -18.49 -6.14
N ILE A 150 1.82 -17.35 -6.65
CA ILE A 150 3.07 -17.25 -7.38
C ILE A 150 4.26 -17.67 -6.50
N LEU A 151 4.27 -17.25 -5.24
CA LEU A 151 5.33 -17.61 -4.29
C LEU A 151 5.37 -19.14 -4.06
N ALA A 152 4.23 -19.74 -3.77
CA ALA A 152 4.11 -21.18 -3.54
C ALA A 152 4.41 -21.98 -4.82
N TRP A 153 3.89 -21.56 -5.96
CA TRP A 153 4.09 -22.20 -7.24
C TRP A 153 5.56 -22.15 -7.68
N SER A 154 6.21 -21.01 -7.55
CA SER A 154 7.62 -20.85 -7.94
C SER A 154 8.56 -21.72 -7.08
N ALA A 155 8.25 -21.88 -5.80
CA ALA A 155 8.98 -22.80 -4.93
C ALA A 155 8.74 -24.27 -5.34
N ALA A 156 7.48 -24.66 -5.60
CA ALA A 156 7.11 -26.04 -5.90
C ALA A 156 7.50 -26.47 -7.33
N ALA A 157 7.27 -25.62 -8.35
CA ALA A 157 7.44 -25.97 -9.75
C ALA A 157 8.83 -25.62 -10.31
N LEU A 158 9.45 -24.54 -9.82
CA LEU A 158 10.73 -24.04 -10.31
C LEU A 158 11.89 -24.29 -9.32
N GLY A 159 11.60 -24.75 -8.10
CA GLY A 159 12.62 -24.95 -7.07
C GLY A 159 13.28 -23.64 -6.60
N TYR A 160 12.59 -22.51 -6.78
CA TYR A 160 13.15 -21.20 -6.43
C TYR A 160 13.26 -21.02 -4.91
N SER A 161 14.35 -20.40 -4.50
CA SER A 161 14.48 -19.88 -3.13
C SER A 161 13.50 -18.74 -2.88
N THR A 162 13.21 -18.45 -1.62
CA THR A 162 12.32 -17.35 -1.22
C THR A 162 12.73 -16.01 -1.85
N THR A 163 14.04 -15.74 -1.95
CA THR A 163 14.56 -14.52 -2.58
C THR A 163 14.27 -14.48 -4.08
N GLN A 164 14.47 -15.59 -4.78
CA GLN A 164 14.16 -15.70 -6.20
C GLN A 164 12.66 -15.61 -6.47
N ALA A 165 11.85 -16.29 -5.67
CA ALA A 165 10.39 -16.22 -5.74
C ALA A 165 9.87 -14.79 -5.50
N SER A 166 10.47 -14.06 -4.57
CA SER A 166 10.15 -12.65 -4.32
C SER A 166 10.45 -11.73 -5.51
N SER A 167 11.48 -12.05 -6.31
CA SER A 167 11.81 -11.26 -7.51
C SER A 167 10.72 -11.32 -8.58
N LEU A 168 9.97 -12.43 -8.68
CA LEU A 168 8.79 -12.52 -9.55
C LEU A 168 7.70 -11.52 -9.13
N GLY A 169 7.52 -11.33 -7.80
CA GLY A 169 6.64 -10.27 -7.28
C GLY A 169 7.07 -8.87 -7.70
N GLY A 170 8.38 -8.65 -7.84
CA GLY A 170 8.94 -7.39 -8.38
C GLY A 170 8.55 -7.16 -9.85
N VAL A 171 8.58 -8.21 -10.68
CA VAL A 171 8.14 -8.11 -12.09
C VAL A 171 6.66 -7.74 -12.19
N VAL A 172 5.81 -8.38 -11.38
CA VAL A 172 4.37 -8.04 -11.30
C VAL A 172 4.17 -6.59 -10.88
N ALA A 173 4.92 -6.11 -9.90
CA ALA A 173 4.84 -4.73 -9.42
C ALA A 173 5.26 -3.73 -10.52
N ILE A 174 6.31 -4.04 -11.31
CA ILE A 174 6.71 -3.21 -12.46
C ILE A 174 5.58 -3.15 -13.49
N GLY A 175 4.96 -4.29 -13.83
CA GLY A 175 3.81 -4.34 -14.74
C GLY A 175 2.66 -3.47 -14.25
N THR A 176 2.33 -3.54 -12.96
CA THR A 176 1.29 -2.71 -12.33
C THR A 176 1.65 -1.23 -12.39
N ALA A 177 2.91 -0.86 -12.13
CA ALA A 177 3.38 0.52 -12.22
C ALA A 177 3.25 1.08 -13.64
N VAL A 178 3.70 0.32 -14.64
CA VAL A 178 3.58 0.70 -16.05
C VAL A 178 2.11 0.86 -16.45
N GLY A 179 1.26 -0.08 -16.06
CA GLY A 179 -0.19 -0.01 -16.28
C GLY A 179 -0.82 1.23 -15.67
N ALA A 180 -0.48 1.55 -14.43
CA ALA A 180 -0.98 2.74 -13.74
C ALA A 180 -0.53 4.04 -14.40
N ILE A 181 0.74 4.13 -14.84
CA ILE A 181 1.26 5.29 -15.57
C ILE A 181 0.52 5.47 -16.91
N VAL A 182 0.38 4.41 -17.68
CA VAL A 182 -0.31 4.46 -18.98
C VAL A 182 -1.77 4.87 -18.79
N ALA A 183 -2.45 4.31 -17.78
CA ALA A 183 -3.81 4.69 -17.45
C ALA A 183 -3.91 6.17 -17.05
N SER A 184 -3.05 6.66 -16.16
CA SER A 184 -3.06 8.06 -15.72
C SER A 184 -2.78 9.06 -16.84
N MET A 185 -1.99 8.68 -17.84
CA MET A 185 -1.65 9.54 -18.99
C MET A 185 -2.73 9.55 -20.08
N ARG A 186 -3.45 8.44 -20.26
CA ARG A 186 -4.39 8.27 -21.37
C ARG A 186 -5.86 8.37 -20.98
N MET A 187 -6.16 8.26 -19.67
CA MET A 187 -7.53 8.18 -19.21
C MET A 187 -8.06 9.51 -18.69
N ARG A 188 -9.21 9.89 -19.22
CA ARG A 188 -10.01 10.95 -18.66
C ARG A 188 -11.04 10.34 -17.72
N LEU A 189 -11.47 11.10 -16.73
CA LEU A 189 -12.40 10.63 -15.69
C LEU A 189 -13.75 10.20 -16.26
N ASP A 190 -14.19 10.86 -17.33
CA ASP A 190 -15.44 10.62 -18.03
C ASP A 190 -15.49 9.27 -18.75
N VAL A 191 -14.34 8.73 -19.18
CA VAL A 191 -14.24 7.45 -19.91
C VAL A 191 -13.53 6.35 -19.09
N ALA A 192 -13.25 6.60 -17.81
CA ALA A 192 -12.51 5.66 -16.96
C ALA A 192 -13.20 4.29 -16.82
N THR A 193 -14.53 4.25 -16.90
CA THR A 193 -15.30 2.99 -16.83
C THR A 193 -15.21 2.14 -18.11
N GLU A 194 -14.85 2.73 -19.26
CA GLU A 194 -14.72 2.00 -20.52
C GLU A 194 -13.49 1.09 -20.60
N VAL A 195 -12.56 1.30 -19.69
CA VAL A 195 -11.31 0.53 -19.62
C VAL A 195 -11.47 -0.78 -18.86
N ILE A 196 -12.46 -0.88 -18.00
CA ILE A 196 -12.71 -2.09 -17.20
C ILE A 196 -12.87 -3.33 -18.10
N PRO A 197 -13.67 -3.30 -19.20
CA PRO A 197 -13.77 -4.44 -20.12
C PRO A 197 -12.44 -4.80 -20.78
N MET A 198 -11.59 -3.80 -21.08
CA MET A 198 -10.29 -4.04 -21.71
C MET A 198 -9.32 -4.72 -20.76
N GLY A 199 -9.37 -4.38 -19.46
CA GLY A 199 -8.57 -5.04 -18.42
C GLY A 199 -8.99 -6.48 -18.13
N THR A 200 -10.23 -6.87 -18.47
CA THR A 200 -10.71 -8.25 -18.31
C THR A 200 -10.36 -9.16 -19.49
N LEU A 201 -9.92 -8.58 -20.61
CA LEU A 201 -9.47 -9.32 -21.80
C LEU A 201 -7.97 -9.61 -21.83
N MET A 202 -7.19 -9.05 -20.89
CA MET A 202 -5.75 -9.30 -20.69
C MET A 202 -5.50 -10.32 -19.60
#